data_c4ebc1b095c47fc11d5c81c10536fd49
#
_entry.id   c4ebc1b095c47fc11d5c81c10536fd49
#
_cell.length_a   1.000
_cell.length_b   1.000
_cell.length_c   1.000
_cell.angle_alpha   90.00
_cell.angle_beta   90.00
_cell.angle_gamma   90.00
#
_symmetry.space_group_name_H-M   'P 1'
#
loop_
_entity.id
_entity.type
_entity.pdbx_description
1 polymer ?
#
loop_
_entity_poly.entity_id
_entity_poly.type
_entity_poly.pdbx_seq_one_letter_code
_entity_poly.pdbx_strand_id
1 'polypeptide(L)'
;KKKKKIKLEMSQAIASLGQIHLAGEFQKLFDKHNFKTGQILITPDDTEQRRRALNVRRTFENLFKLKAIPIVNENDTTATAEIKYGDNDRLAARVSQIIGADTLIIFSDVDGLYNNSNNKKQLIKNVNNLDKKIYQLAEKKLNSYGSGGMITKLDAAKICVNSGCYMFIANGNNLNPISKMLKNKNYTC
;
A
#
# COMPACT_ATOMS: atom_id res chain seq x y z
N LYS A 1 2.08 4.68 -30.93
CA LYS A 1 1.59 3.28 -31.04
C LYS A 1 0.59 3.07 -29.91
N LYS A 2 -0.72 2.84 -30.21
CA LYS A 2 -1.74 2.46 -29.21
C LYS A 2 -1.29 1.16 -28.55
N LYS A 3 -1.03 1.16 -27.23
CA LYS A 3 -0.80 -0.07 -26.48
C LYS A 3 -2.02 -0.96 -26.66
N LYS A 4 -1.86 -2.13 -27.25
CA LYS A 4 -2.92 -3.14 -27.36
C LYS A 4 -3.35 -3.51 -25.94
N LYS A 5 -4.64 -3.36 -25.62
CA LYS A 5 -5.17 -3.71 -24.30
C LYS A 5 -5.03 -5.23 -24.15
N ILE A 6 -4.22 -5.68 -23.19
CA ILE A 6 -4.04 -7.09 -22.88
C ILE A 6 -5.37 -7.61 -22.33
N LYS A 7 -5.81 -8.80 -22.77
CA LYS A 7 -7.00 -9.46 -22.23
C LYS A 7 -6.79 -9.83 -20.77
N LEU A 8 -7.89 -9.88 -20.01
CA LEU A 8 -7.85 -10.14 -18.56
C LEU A 8 -7.12 -11.45 -18.25
N GLU A 9 -7.48 -12.54 -18.93
CA GLU A 9 -6.91 -13.87 -18.69
C GLU A 9 -5.39 -13.91 -18.95
N MET A 10 -4.92 -13.17 -19.94
CA MET A 10 -3.49 -13.04 -20.22
C MET A 10 -2.79 -12.20 -19.14
N SER A 11 -3.44 -11.15 -18.64
CA SER A 11 -2.91 -10.35 -17.53
C SER A 11 -2.79 -11.19 -16.25
N GLN A 12 -3.80 -12.00 -15.94
CA GLN A 12 -3.80 -12.91 -14.78
C GLN A 12 -2.68 -13.98 -14.91
N ALA A 13 -2.51 -14.57 -16.10
CA ALA A 13 -1.44 -15.53 -16.36
C ALA A 13 -0.04 -14.90 -16.19
N ILE A 14 0.17 -13.68 -16.69
CA ILE A 14 1.43 -12.95 -16.51
C ILE A 14 1.66 -12.61 -15.04
N ALA A 15 0.62 -12.18 -14.32
CA ALA A 15 0.70 -11.89 -12.90
C ALA A 15 1.11 -13.13 -12.08
N SER A 16 0.57 -14.32 -12.43
CA SER A 16 0.95 -15.57 -11.75
C SER A 16 2.43 -15.91 -11.90
N LEU A 17 3.00 -15.71 -13.08
CA LEU A 17 4.43 -15.90 -13.32
C LEU A 17 5.27 -14.86 -12.54
N GLY A 18 4.87 -13.61 -12.58
CA GLY A 18 5.58 -12.53 -11.89
C GLY A 18 5.56 -12.67 -10.37
N GLN A 19 4.45 -13.16 -9.82
CA GLN A 19 4.27 -13.29 -8.36
C GLN A 19 5.26 -14.28 -7.74
N ILE A 20 5.60 -15.37 -8.43
CA ILE A 20 6.61 -16.34 -7.96
C ILE A 20 7.98 -15.66 -7.84
N HIS A 21 8.37 -14.89 -8.87
CA HIS A 21 9.65 -14.17 -8.85
C HIS A 21 9.68 -13.11 -7.75
N LEU A 22 8.61 -12.34 -7.60
CA LEU A 22 8.50 -11.30 -6.57
C LEU A 22 8.64 -11.90 -5.16
N ALA A 23 7.90 -12.95 -4.85
CA ALA A 23 7.97 -13.62 -3.56
C ALA A 23 9.38 -14.20 -3.30
N GLY A 24 10.00 -14.82 -4.31
CA GLY A 24 11.35 -15.35 -4.23
C GLY A 24 12.40 -14.29 -3.95
N GLU A 25 12.30 -13.10 -4.54
CA GLU A 25 13.23 -12.00 -4.28
C GLU A 25 13.06 -11.46 -2.84
N PHE A 26 11.85 -11.30 -2.34
CA PHE A 26 11.63 -10.96 -0.94
C PHE A 26 12.22 -12.00 -0.01
N GLN A 27 11.98 -13.30 -0.26
CA GLN A 27 12.54 -14.37 0.54
C GLN A 27 14.07 -14.30 0.59
N LYS A 28 14.75 -14.21 -0.56
CA LYS A 28 16.22 -14.10 -0.63
C LYS A 28 16.77 -12.90 0.14
N LEU A 29 16.05 -11.76 0.13
CA LEU A 29 16.50 -10.57 0.85
C LEU A 29 16.38 -10.76 2.36
N PHE A 30 15.27 -11.31 2.84
CA PHE A 30 15.02 -11.52 4.26
C PHE A 30 15.87 -12.67 4.85
N ASP A 31 16.15 -13.72 4.06
CA ASP A 31 17.02 -14.85 4.45
C ASP A 31 18.43 -14.38 4.81
N LYS A 32 18.95 -13.33 4.14
CA LYS A 32 20.26 -12.72 4.48
C LYS A 32 20.31 -12.18 5.92
N HIS A 33 19.16 -11.91 6.51
CA HIS A 33 19.02 -11.39 7.86
C HIS A 33 18.38 -12.42 8.82
N ASN A 34 18.29 -13.69 8.41
CA ASN A 34 17.68 -14.80 9.17
C ASN A 34 16.20 -14.58 9.51
N PHE A 35 15.46 -13.81 8.68
CA PHE A 35 14.02 -13.67 8.80
C PHE A 35 13.30 -14.63 7.86
N LYS A 36 12.34 -15.37 8.40
CA LYS A 36 11.40 -16.17 7.61
C LYS A 36 10.34 -15.26 6.99
N THR A 37 9.90 -15.58 5.78
CA THR A 37 8.78 -14.88 5.13
C THR A 37 7.61 -15.82 4.87
N GLY A 38 6.40 -15.28 4.86
CA GLY A 38 5.18 -16.00 4.50
C GLY A 38 4.37 -15.18 3.48
N GLN A 39 4.09 -15.75 2.30
CA GLN A 39 3.28 -15.07 1.30
C GLN A 39 1.80 -15.14 1.63
N ILE A 40 1.10 -14.02 1.50
CA ILE A 40 -0.36 -13.91 1.59
C ILE A 40 -0.87 -13.15 0.36
N LEU A 41 -1.72 -13.80 -0.43
CA LEU A 41 -2.41 -13.19 -1.56
C LEU A 41 -3.86 -12.93 -1.19
N ILE A 42 -4.30 -11.69 -1.32
CA ILE A 42 -5.61 -11.21 -0.84
C ILE A 42 -6.40 -10.60 -2.00
N THR A 43 -7.68 -10.89 -2.02
CA THR A 43 -8.67 -10.20 -2.88
C THR A 43 -9.49 -9.21 -2.05
N PRO A 44 -10.22 -8.25 -2.67
CA PRO A 44 -11.15 -7.38 -1.95
C PRO A 44 -12.16 -8.14 -1.09
N ASP A 45 -12.73 -9.24 -1.61
CA ASP A 45 -13.67 -10.10 -0.88
C ASP A 45 -13.11 -10.63 0.43
N ASP A 46 -11.79 -10.93 0.47
CA ASP A 46 -11.13 -11.47 1.66
C ASP A 46 -11.05 -10.43 2.78
N THR A 47 -11.17 -9.15 2.45
CA THR A 47 -11.15 -8.05 3.43
C THR A 47 -12.54 -7.51 3.77
N GLU A 48 -13.52 -7.68 2.88
CA GLU A 48 -14.87 -7.13 3.05
C GLU A 48 -15.82 -8.13 3.72
N GLN A 49 -15.66 -9.42 3.42
CA GLN A 49 -16.46 -10.47 4.05
C GLN A 49 -15.92 -10.82 5.44
N ARG A 50 -16.72 -10.57 6.49
CA ARG A 50 -16.31 -10.75 7.90
C ARG A 50 -15.64 -12.11 8.17
N ARG A 51 -16.20 -13.20 7.65
CA ARG A 51 -15.67 -14.56 7.87
C ARG A 51 -14.28 -14.72 7.23
N ARG A 52 -14.10 -14.21 6.02
CA ARG A 52 -12.80 -14.26 5.30
C ARG A 52 -11.79 -13.37 5.99
N ALA A 53 -12.14 -12.15 6.37
CA ALA A 53 -11.29 -11.23 7.10
C ALA A 53 -10.77 -11.83 8.43
N LEU A 54 -11.63 -12.55 9.17
CA LEU A 54 -11.21 -13.27 10.37
C LEU A 54 -10.20 -14.40 10.07
N ASN A 55 -10.35 -15.11 8.95
CA ASN A 55 -9.39 -16.14 8.55
C ASN A 55 -8.05 -15.50 8.16
N VAL A 56 -8.08 -14.41 7.40
CA VAL A 56 -6.88 -13.62 7.07
C VAL A 56 -6.17 -13.20 8.35
N ARG A 57 -6.88 -12.57 9.30
CA ARG A 57 -6.31 -12.16 10.59
C ARG A 57 -5.62 -13.32 11.33
N ARG A 58 -6.27 -14.47 11.45
CA ARG A 58 -5.70 -15.65 12.11
C ARG A 58 -4.44 -16.17 11.41
N THR A 59 -4.37 -16.07 10.08
CA THR A 59 -3.17 -16.41 9.31
C THR A 59 -2.01 -15.50 9.68
N PHE A 60 -2.24 -14.18 9.75
CA PHE A 60 -1.22 -13.23 10.22
C PHE A 60 -0.77 -13.53 11.64
N GLU A 61 -1.70 -13.75 12.58
CA GLU A 61 -1.40 -14.08 13.97
C GLU A 61 -0.50 -15.33 14.08
N ASN A 62 -0.76 -16.34 13.26
CA ASN A 62 0.06 -17.55 13.24
C ASN A 62 1.44 -17.34 12.61
N LEU A 63 1.53 -16.54 11.53
CA LEU A 63 2.83 -16.17 10.96
C LEU A 63 3.68 -15.39 11.97
N PHE A 64 3.09 -14.49 12.74
CA PHE A 64 3.81 -13.78 13.81
C PHE A 64 4.28 -14.72 14.92
N LYS A 65 3.46 -15.72 15.33
CA LYS A 65 3.90 -16.77 16.28
C LYS A 65 5.06 -17.58 15.75
N LEU A 66 5.11 -17.83 14.44
CA LEU A 66 6.20 -18.51 13.75
C LEU A 66 7.43 -17.59 13.51
N LYS A 67 7.35 -16.32 13.97
CA LYS A 67 8.37 -15.28 13.74
C LYS A 67 8.66 -15.06 12.25
N ALA A 68 7.63 -15.21 11.41
CA ALA A 68 7.71 -14.96 9.98
C ALA A 68 7.14 -13.57 9.64
N ILE A 69 7.74 -12.91 8.66
CA ILE A 69 7.29 -11.63 8.13
C ILE A 69 6.29 -11.90 7.00
N PRO A 70 5.01 -11.48 7.13
CA PRO A 70 4.05 -11.62 6.05
C PRO A 70 4.39 -10.69 4.88
N ILE A 71 4.50 -11.26 3.67
CA ILE A 71 4.63 -10.53 2.41
C ILE A 71 3.27 -10.59 1.71
N VAL A 72 2.60 -9.46 1.62
CA VAL A 72 1.23 -9.38 1.13
C VAL A 72 1.19 -8.75 -0.25
N ASN A 73 0.38 -9.30 -1.13
CA ASN A 73 0.04 -8.68 -2.41
C ASN A 73 -1.42 -8.99 -2.77
N GLU A 74 -1.96 -8.27 -3.75
CA GLU A 74 -3.25 -8.60 -4.35
C GLU A 74 -3.15 -9.95 -5.08
N ASN A 75 -4.21 -10.78 -5.00
CA ASN A 75 -4.33 -11.99 -5.79
C ASN A 75 -4.78 -11.64 -7.22
N ASP A 76 -3.87 -11.08 -7.99
CA ASP A 76 -4.11 -10.71 -9.39
C ASP A 76 -4.44 -11.89 -10.30
N THR A 77 -4.24 -13.13 -9.83
CA THR A 77 -4.52 -14.34 -10.63
C THR A 77 -6.01 -14.66 -10.70
N THR A 78 -6.77 -14.24 -9.73
CA THR A 78 -8.22 -14.48 -9.62
C THR A 78 -9.05 -13.21 -9.57
N ALA A 79 -8.42 -12.04 -9.34
CA ALA A 79 -9.10 -10.77 -9.31
C ALA A 79 -9.63 -10.39 -10.70
N THR A 80 -10.89 -9.94 -10.77
CA THR A 80 -11.50 -9.40 -12.00
C THR A 80 -11.38 -7.88 -12.04
N ALA A 81 -11.68 -7.27 -13.19
CA ALA A 81 -11.63 -5.81 -13.31
C ALA A 81 -12.59 -5.09 -12.36
N GLU A 82 -13.71 -5.76 -12.00
CA GLU A 82 -14.75 -5.24 -11.11
C GLU A 82 -14.39 -5.42 -9.62
N ILE A 83 -13.57 -6.44 -9.29
CA ILE A 83 -13.21 -6.82 -7.93
C ILE A 83 -11.70 -6.73 -7.74
N LYS A 84 -11.14 -5.57 -8.02
CA LYS A 84 -9.71 -5.30 -7.90
C LYS A 84 -9.47 -4.06 -7.07
N TYR A 85 -8.48 -4.11 -6.15
CA TYR A 85 -8.03 -2.90 -5.46
C TYR A 85 -7.45 -1.89 -6.44
N GLY A 86 -6.72 -2.38 -7.44
CA GLY A 86 -6.09 -1.56 -8.46
C GLY A 86 -4.84 -0.81 -8.01
N ASP A 87 -4.62 -0.71 -6.71
CA ASP A 87 -3.42 -0.17 -6.09
C ASP A 87 -3.17 -0.81 -4.71
N ASN A 88 -1.91 -0.87 -4.30
CA ASN A 88 -1.52 -1.48 -3.04
C ASN A 88 -1.73 -0.55 -1.82
N ASP A 89 -2.04 0.72 -2.02
CA ASP A 89 -2.28 1.66 -0.91
C ASP A 89 -3.54 1.25 -0.13
N ARG A 90 -4.65 1.01 -0.86
CA ARG A 90 -5.91 0.54 -0.26
C ARG A 90 -5.78 -0.85 0.33
N LEU A 91 -5.09 -1.76 -0.37
CA LEU A 91 -4.81 -3.11 0.14
C LEU A 91 -4.05 -3.03 1.47
N ALA A 92 -2.98 -2.24 1.54
CA ALA A 92 -2.19 -2.06 2.75
C ALA A 92 -3.03 -1.49 3.91
N ALA A 93 -3.89 -0.51 3.64
CA ALA A 93 -4.78 0.06 4.64
C ALA A 93 -5.81 -0.97 5.16
N ARG A 94 -6.39 -1.80 4.28
CA ARG A 94 -7.31 -2.89 4.69
C ARG A 94 -6.59 -3.94 5.51
N VAL A 95 -5.39 -4.34 5.10
CA VAL A 95 -4.56 -5.27 5.89
C VAL A 95 -4.27 -4.70 7.27
N SER A 96 -3.85 -3.44 7.35
CA SER A 96 -3.59 -2.74 8.63
C SER A 96 -4.82 -2.77 9.55
N GLN A 97 -6.01 -2.51 9.00
CA GLN A 97 -7.27 -2.60 9.71
C GLN A 97 -7.55 -4.03 10.24
N ILE A 98 -7.35 -5.06 9.41
CA ILE A 98 -7.63 -6.47 9.77
C ILE A 98 -6.71 -6.95 10.89
N ILE A 99 -5.43 -6.62 10.82
CA ILE A 99 -4.44 -7.06 11.81
C ILE A 99 -4.40 -6.17 13.06
N GLY A 100 -5.09 -5.03 13.05
CA GLY A 100 -5.06 -4.05 14.14
C GLY A 100 -3.70 -3.38 14.28
N ALA A 101 -3.10 -2.97 13.15
CA ALA A 101 -1.82 -2.27 13.16
C ALA A 101 -1.96 -0.86 13.76
N ASP A 102 -0.99 -0.44 14.57
CA ASP A 102 -0.92 0.92 15.11
C ASP A 102 -0.46 1.93 14.06
N THR A 103 0.33 1.47 13.09
CA THR A 103 0.97 2.34 12.11
C THR A 103 1.07 1.68 10.74
N LEU A 104 0.70 2.42 9.69
CA LEU A 104 0.97 2.10 8.29
C LEU A 104 1.93 3.14 7.70
N ILE A 105 3.01 2.68 7.07
CA ILE A 105 3.92 3.56 6.32
C ILE A 105 3.79 3.22 4.84
N ILE A 106 3.35 4.18 4.03
CA ILE A 106 3.31 4.07 2.58
C ILE A 106 4.55 4.73 2.00
N PHE A 107 5.42 3.93 1.40
CA PHE A 107 6.54 4.43 0.62
C PHE A 107 6.09 4.75 -0.81
N SER A 108 6.38 5.97 -1.25
CA SER A 108 6.01 6.50 -2.55
C SER A 108 7.23 7.15 -3.22
N ASP A 109 7.04 7.65 -4.44
CA ASP A 109 8.00 8.48 -5.17
C ASP A 109 8.05 9.93 -4.69
N VAL A 110 7.17 10.29 -3.73
CA VAL A 110 7.08 11.63 -3.11
C VAL A 110 7.22 11.55 -1.60
N ASP A 111 7.65 12.64 -0.96
CA ASP A 111 7.82 12.70 0.49
C ASP A 111 6.48 12.74 1.25
N GLY A 112 5.39 13.14 0.58
CA GLY A 112 4.07 13.27 1.17
C GLY A 112 3.13 14.16 0.36
N LEU A 113 2.11 14.71 1.03
CA LEU A 113 1.16 15.64 0.46
C LEU A 113 1.74 17.07 0.45
N TYR A 114 1.64 17.74 -0.69
CA TYR A 114 2.13 19.10 -0.84
C TYR A 114 1.00 20.10 -1.08
N ASN A 115 1.10 21.24 -0.42
CA ASN A 115 0.34 22.43 -0.79
C ASN A 115 1.15 23.23 -1.83
N ASN A 116 0.52 23.57 -2.94
CA ASN A 116 1.10 24.39 -4.00
C ASN A 116 0.47 25.80 -3.95
N SER A 117 0.73 26.58 -2.91
CA SER A 117 0.33 27.97 -2.84
C SER A 117 1.49 28.90 -3.23
N ASN A 118 1.19 29.94 -4.01
CA ASN A 118 2.15 30.97 -4.41
C ASN A 118 3.45 30.47 -5.07
N ASN A 119 3.34 29.50 -5.99
CA ASN A 119 4.49 28.87 -6.69
C ASN A 119 5.52 28.22 -5.78
N LYS A 120 5.23 28.00 -4.49
CA LYS A 120 6.06 27.26 -3.55
C LYS A 120 5.40 25.95 -3.17
N LYS A 121 6.15 24.85 -3.31
CA LYS A 121 5.75 23.53 -2.82
C LYS A 121 6.08 23.45 -1.33
N GLN A 122 5.06 23.35 -0.49
CA GLN A 122 5.22 23.15 0.94
C GLN A 122 4.68 21.78 1.34
N LEU A 123 5.50 20.96 1.98
CA LEU A 123 5.09 19.66 2.52
C LEU A 123 4.14 19.87 3.70
N ILE A 124 2.96 19.24 3.63
CA ILE A 124 2.02 19.18 4.73
C ILE A 124 2.47 18.04 5.66
N LYS A 125 2.96 18.38 6.84
CA LYS A 125 3.48 17.39 7.78
C LYS A 125 2.39 16.60 8.49
N ASN A 126 1.31 17.27 8.89
CA ASN A 126 0.20 16.66 9.64
C ASN A 126 -1.14 16.98 8.96
N VAL A 127 -1.97 15.98 8.81
CA VAL A 127 -3.34 16.07 8.31
C VAL A 127 -4.28 15.58 9.40
N ASN A 128 -4.84 16.51 10.17
CA ASN A 128 -5.74 16.15 11.27
C ASN A 128 -7.15 15.75 10.79
N ASN A 129 -7.58 16.25 9.64
CA ASN A 129 -8.90 15.98 9.06
C ASN A 129 -8.79 15.77 7.56
N LEU A 130 -9.41 14.70 7.07
CA LEU A 130 -9.52 14.39 5.64
C LEU A 130 -10.76 15.09 5.04
N ASP A 131 -10.68 16.40 4.91
CA ASP A 131 -11.74 17.24 4.36
C ASP A 131 -11.63 17.43 2.83
N LYS A 132 -12.63 18.11 2.24
CA LYS A 132 -12.65 18.40 0.80
C LYS A 132 -11.41 19.19 0.34
N LYS A 133 -10.85 20.06 1.19
CA LYS A 133 -9.67 20.88 0.84
C LYS A 133 -8.44 19.99 0.65
N ILE A 134 -8.26 18.99 1.50
CA ILE A 134 -7.16 18.01 1.40
C ILE A 134 -7.28 17.20 0.10
N TYR A 135 -8.48 16.73 -0.25
CA TYR A 135 -8.70 16.02 -1.52
C TYR A 135 -8.44 16.92 -2.75
N GLN A 136 -8.84 18.18 -2.72
CA GLN A 136 -8.56 19.14 -3.80
C GLN A 136 -7.06 19.38 -4.03
N LEU A 137 -6.24 19.30 -2.98
CA LEU A 137 -4.77 19.38 -3.13
C LEU A 137 -4.20 18.17 -3.86
N ALA A 138 -4.80 17.00 -3.68
CA ALA A 138 -4.41 15.76 -4.36
C ALA A 138 -4.82 15.75 -5.84
N GLU A 139 -6.02 16.27 -6.18
CA GLU A 139 -6.56 16.30 -7.55
C GLU A 139 -5.73 17.16 -8.50
N LYS A 140 -5.18 18.28 -8.02
CA LYS A 140 -4.37 19.21 -8.83
C LYS A 140 -3.09 18.58 -9.44
N LYS A 141 -2.76 17.34 -9.07
CA LYS A 141 -1.58 16.59 -9.55
C LYS A 141 -1.89 15.46 -10.54
N LEU A 142 -3.08 15.36 -11.09
CA LEU A 142 -3.52 14.26 -11.97
C LEU A 142 -2.75 14.08 -13.29
N ASN A 143 -1.69 14.85 -13.55
CA ASN A 143 -0.92 14.82 -14.81
C ASN A 143 0.36 13.96 -14.78
N SER A 144 0.59 13.11 -13.77
CA SER A 144 1.77 12.24 -13.73
C SER A 144 1.41 10.76 -13.80
N TYR A 145 2.15 10.03 -14.62
CA TYR A 145 2.07 8.60 -14.86
C TYR A 145 2.05 7.78 -13.55
N GLY A 146 0.94 7.08 -13.29
CA GLY A 146 0.80 6.11 -12.20
C GLY A 146 -0.66 5.85 -11.83
N SER A 147 -1.06 4.58 -11.70
CA SER A 147 -2.42 4.18 -11.33
C SER A 147 -2.77 4.51 -9.86
N GLY A 148 -1.78 4.75 -9.01
CA GLY A 148 -1.93 5.11 -7.60
C GLY A 148 -1.57 6.56 -7.34
N GLY A 149 -2.49 7.50 -7.59
CA GLY A 149 -2.27 8.92 -7.31
C GLY A 149 -2.33 9.24 -5.81
N MET A 150 -2.14 10.52 -5.46
CA MET A 150 -2.30 10.97 -4.07
C MET A 150 -3.71 10.71 -3.52
N ILE A 151 -4.73 10.64 -4.38
CA ILE A 151 -6.12 10.32 -4.00
C ILE A 151 -6.21 8.93 -3.39
N THR A 152 -5.57 7.91 -3.99
CA THR A 152 -5.60 6.54 -3.44
C THR A 152 -4.94 6.46 -2.07
N LYS A 153 -3.90 7.28 -1.83
CA LYS A 153 -3.26 7.40 -0.52
C LYS A 153 -4.17 8.09 0.50
N LEU A 154 -4.95 9.09 0.10
CA LEU A 154 -5.94 9.71 0.99
C LEU A 154 -7.10 8.75 1.31
N ASP A 155 -7.54 7.94 0.34
CA ASP A 155 -8.54 6.90 0.58
C ASP A 155 -8.01 5.83 1.56
N ALA A 156 -6.75 5.43 1.41
CA ALA A 156 -6.07 4.56 2.36
C ALA A 156 -5.97 5.18 3.76
N ALA A 157 -5.63 6.48 3.83
CA ALA A 157 -5.59 7.22 5.09
C ALA A 157 -6.96 7.23 5.79
N LYS A 158 -8.05 7.39 5.05
CA LYS A 158 -9.41 7.33 5.60
C LYS A 158 -9.72 5.97 6.24
N ILE A 159 -9.27 4.88 5.62
CA ILE A 159 -9.43 3.52 6.20
C ILE A 159 -8.62 3.40 7.49
N CYS A 160 -7.36 3.84 7.50
CA CYS A 160 -6.48 3.80 8.66
C CYS A 160 -7.04 4.61 9.83
N VAL A 161 -7.41 5.87 9.62
CA VAL A 161 -7.95 6.75 10.66
C VAL A 161 -9.21 6.14 11.28
N ASN A 162 -10.12 5.59 10.46
CA ASN A 162 -11.35 4.95 10.94
C ASN A 162 -11.08 3.68 11.78
N SER A 163 -9.90 3.09 11.66
CA SER A 163 -9.49 1.90 12.44
C SER A 163 -8.50 2.22 13.57
N GLY A 164 -8.20 3.50 13.83
CA GLY A 164 -7.27 3.91 14.87
C GLY A 164 -5.79 3.70 14.52
N CYS A 165 -5.48 3.54 13.23
CA CYS A 165 -4.13 3.37 12.72
C CYS A 165 -3.56 4.70 12.23
N TYR A 166 -2.36 5.08 12.67
CA TYR A 166 -1.63 6.21 12.08
C TYR A 166 -1.13 5.84 10.70
N MET A 167 -1.25 6.76 9.74
CA MET A 167 -0.71 6.53 8.41
C MET A 167 0.32 7.60 8.04
N PHE A 168 1.47 7.14 7.54
CA PHE A 168 2.56 8.00 7.07
C PHE A 168 2.77 7.80 5.57
N ILE A 169 2.98 8.89 4.84
CA ILE A 169 3.44 8.88 3.45
C ILE A 169 4.85 9.43 3.45
N ALA A 170 5.80 8.67 2.92
CA ALA A 170 7.21 9.04 2.85
C ALA A 170 7.86 8.57 1.55
N ASN A 171 9.01 9.14 1.23
CA ASN A 171 9.77 8.79 0.03
C ASN A 171 10.50 7.46 0.21
N GLY A 172 10.20 6.49 -0.67
CA GLY A 172 10.80 5.15 -0.69
C GLY A 172 12.03 5.01 -1.60
N ASN A 173 12.37 6.02 -2.43
CA ASN A 173 13.48 5.93 -3.38
C ASN A 173 14.86 6.02 -2.71
N ASN A 174 14.91 6.32 -1.43
CA ASN A 174 16.15 6.44 -0.68
C ASN A 174 16.56 5.09 -0.06
N LEU A 175 17.86 4.84 0.03
CA LEU A 175 18.39 3.79 0.90
C LEU A 175 18.06 4.13 2.36
N ASN A 176 17.62 3.13 3.13
CA ASN A 176 17.19 3.29 4.53
C ASN A 176 16.04 4.32 4.70
N PRO A 177 14.89 4.16 4.02
CA PRO A 177 13.83 5.16 3.97
C PRO A 177 13.23 5.45 5.34
N ILE A 178 13.07 4.45 6.22
CA ILE A 178 12.55 4.63 7.59
C ILE A 178 13.48 5.52 8.40
N SER A 179 14.77 5.22 8.42
CA SER A 179 15.76 6.03 9.16
C SER A 179 15.80 7.47 8.69
N LYS A 180 15.72 7.69 7.37
CA LYS A 180 15.68 9.03 6.77
C LYS A 180 14.37 9.75 7.10
N MET A 181 13.25 9.06 7.01
CA MET A 181 11.94 9.60 7.38
C MET A 181 11.97 10.14 8.82
N LEU A 182 12.44 9.33 9.76
CA LEU A 182 12.50 9.69 11.17
C LEU A 182 13.50 10.84 11.45
N LYS A 183 14.69 10.80 10.81
CA LYS A 183 15.73 11.81 11.00
C LYS A 183 15.34 13.16 10.41
N ASN A 184 14.87 13.18 9.16
CA ASN A 184 14.63 14.41 8.40
C ASN A 184 13.22 14.96 8.63
N LYS A 185 12.30 14.18 9.21
CA LYS A 185 10.87 14.51 9.38
C LYS A 185 10.20 14.95 8.06
N ASN A 186 10.62 14.34 6.94
CA ASN A 186 10.07 14.54 5.61
C ASN A 186 9.03 13.46 5.33
N TYR A 187 7.82 13.68 5.83
CA TYR A 187 6.67 12.80 5.64
C TYR A 187 5.38 13.59 5.88
N THR A 188 4.26 13.02 5.44
CA THR A 188 2.91 13.44 5.85
C THR A 188 2.30 12.36 6.73
N CYS A 189 1.79 12.74 7.90
CA CYS A 189 0.99 11.90 8.80
C CYS A 189 -0.47 12.36 8.79
#